data_9fb3e3e306e83b29ed01ce5d32943973
#
_entry.id   9fb3e3e306e83b29ed01ce5d32943973
#
_cell.length_a   1.000
_cell.length_b   1.000
_cell.length_c   1.000
_cell.angle_alpha   90.00
_cell.angle_beta   90.00
_cell.angle_gamma   90.00
#
_symmetry.space_group_name_H-M   'P 1'
#
loop_
_entity.id
_entity.type
_entity.pdbx_description
1 polymer ?
#
loop_
_entity_poly.entity_id
_entity_poly.type
_entity_poly.pdbx_seq_one_letter_code
_entity_poly.pdbx_strand_id
1 'polypeptide(L)'
;MKKLYSLFALIALLFTASGCEDDYRSMVLFEGVEPIYQIGTCDNLVSNLSYYLSETNEDTVLGIDGGDGSYNVINEHESVASVTFTDEVNGYQRIKIHPLAEGETIVKVMDGSGEETQLRITVKGRRQYTLTKMGSEYGISNGALTELLSDVSKALAERPWVKDGGYYVLVPEDFSNSMWKGVLEIYPTGKEEEP
;
A
#
# COMPACT_ATOMS: atom_id res chain seq x y z
N MET A 1 -45.87 16.75 50.50
CA MET A 1 -45.46 17.36 49.21
C MET A 1 -43.95 17.66 49.14
N LYS A 2 -43.30 18.22 50.16
CA LYS A 2 -41.87 18.53 50.13
C LYS A 2 -40.95 17.32 49.87
N LYS A 3 -41.29 16.13 50.34
CA LYS A 3 -40.47 14.87 50.09
C LYS A 3 -40.57 14.36 48.68
N LEU A 4 -41.64 14.66 47.94
CA LEU A 4 -41.82 14.24 46.57
C LEU A 4 -40.92 15.03 45.60
N TYR A 5 -40.80 16.36 45.84
CA TYR A 5 -39.93 17.21 45.05
C TYR A 5 -38.44 16.88 45.22
N SER A 6 -38.02 16.43 46.42
CA SER A 6 -36.67 16.00 46.71
C SER A 6 -36.32 14.71 45.92
N LEU A 7 -37.28 13.80 45.78
CA LEU A 7 -37.06 12.57 44.99
C LEU A 7 -36.96 12.87 43.50
N PHE A 8 -37.78 13.75 42.95
CA PHE A 8 -37.71 14.17 41.56
C PHE A 8 -36.42 14.93 41.25
N ALA A 9 -35.92 15.78 42.14
CA ALA A 9 -34.66 16.49 42.00
C ALA A 9 -33.46 15.50 42.00
N LEU A 10 -33.51 14.45 42.81
CA LEU A 10 -32.47 13.41 42.84
C LEU A 10 -32.46 12.55 41.56
N ILE A 11 -33.64 12.22 41.03
CA ILE A 11 -33.76 11.47 39.76
C ILE A 11 -33.31 12.34 38.59
N ALA A 12 -33.63 13.62 38.54
CA ALA A 12 -33.16 14.54 37.51
C ALA A 12 -31.61 14.69 37.51
N LEU A 13 -30.99 14.71 38.71
CA LEU A 13 -29.53 14.73 38.82
C LEU A 13 -28.86 13.45 38.31
N LEU A 14 -29.52 12.31 38.45
CA LEU A 14 -29.00 11.02 37.94
C LEU A 14 -29.04 10.94 36.39
N PHE A 15 -29.98 11.63 35.76
CA PHE A 15 -30.05 11.65 34.28
C PHE A 15 -29.11 12.69 33.66
N THR A 16 -28.61 13.66 34.41
CA THR A 16 -27.60 14.60 33.88
C THR A 16 -26.17 14.10 34.04
N ALA A 17 -25.96 12.96 34.72
CA ALA A 17 -24.67 12.31 34.88
C ALA A 17 -24.40 11.23 33.80
N SER A 18 -25.36 10.94 32.90
CA SER A 18 -25.04 10.32 31.64
C SER A 18 -24.42 11.37 30.72
N GLY A 19 -23.23 11.83 31.10
CA GLY A 19 -22.35 12.56 30.22
C GLY A 19 -22.17 11.72 28.96
N CYS A 20 -22.14 12.35 27.82
CA CYS A 20 -21.56 11.73 26.63
C CYS A 20 -20.31 11.00 27.09
N GLU A 21 -20.32 9.66 27.09
CA GLU A 21 -19.10 8.93 26.86
C GLU A 21 -18.68 9.47 25.50
N ASP A 22 -17.68 10.35 25.48
CA ASP A 22 -16.91 10.55 24.28
C ASP A 22 -16.53 9.14 23.88
N ASP A 23 -17.09 8.66 22.76
CA ASP A 23 -16.74 7.38 22.18
C ASP A 23 -15.25 7.45 21.83
N TYR A 24 -14.41 7.24 22.85
CA TYR A 24 -12.98 7.19 22.68
C TYR A 24 -12.68 6.00 21.76
N ARG A 25 -12.37 6.31 20.52
CA ARG A 25 -12.00 5.31 19.52
C ARG A 25 -10.50 5.28 19.45
N SER A 26 -9.97 4.07 19.53
CA SER A 26 -8.55 3.85 19.27
C SER A 26 -8.17 4.44 17.92
N MET A 27 -7.05 5.13 17.90
CA MET A 27 -6.56 5.81 16.70
C MET A 27 -6.24 4.81 15.60
N VAL A 28 -6.77 5.04 14.40
CA VAL A 28 -6.58 4.19 13.21
C VAL A 28 -6.16 5.00 12.00
N LEU A 29 -5.38 4.36 11.14
CA LEU A 29 -5.11 4.83 9.79
C LEU A 29 -6.01 4.09 8.82
N PHE A 30 -6.65 4.80 7.89
CA PHE A 30 -7.60 4.20 6.96
C PHE A 30 -7.39 4.69 5.52
N GLU A 31 -7.76 3.83 4.57
CA GLU A 31 -7.79 4.15 3.14
C GLU A 31 -9.16 4.69 2.73
N GLY A 32 -9.18 5.57 1.72
CA GLY A 32 -10.42 6.16 1.21
C GLY A 32 -10.75 7.51 1.83
N VAL A 33 -12.01 7.96 1.72
CA VAL A 33 -12.44 9.30 2.13
C VAL A 33 -12.94 9.38 3.58
N GLU A 34 -13.37 8.24 4.12
CA GLU A 34 -13.86 8.09 5.50
C GLU A 34 -13.61 6.66 6.02
N PRO A 35 -13.50 6.46 7.35
CA PRO A 35 -13.36 5.13 7.92
C PRO A 35 -14.67 4.36 7.82
N ILE A 36 -14.59 3.06 7.52
CA ILE A 36 -15.74 2.17 7.40
C ILE A 36 -15.77 1.25 8.62
N TYR A 37 -16.71 1.46 9.53
CA TYR A 37 -16.86 0.65 10.73
C TYR A 37 -17.94 -0.42 10.58
N GLN A 38 -17.58 -1.66 10.90
CA GLN A 38 -18.51 -2.77 11.05
C GLN A 38 -18.27 -3.49 12.37
N ILE A 39 -19.30 -3.58 13.21
CA ILE A 39 -19.26 -4.31 14.50
C ILE A 39 -18.01 -3.93 15.35
N GLY A 40 -17.65 -2.63 15.37
CA GLY A 40 -16.54 -2.11 16.20
C GLY A 40 -15.13 -2.25 15.58
N THR A 41 -15.03 -2.75 14.35
CA THR A 41 -13.77 -2.82 13.60
C THR A 41 -13.79 -1.85 12.41
N CYS A 42 -12.62 -1.27 12.08
CA CYS A 42 -12.47 -0.45 10.88
C CYS A 42 -12.04 -1.35 9.71
N ASP A 43 -12.92 -1.52 8.73
CA ASP A 43 -12.72 -2.45 7.62
C ASP A 43 -11.66 -1.99 6.62
N ASN A 44 -11.50 -0.69 6.46
CA ASN A 44 -10.48 -0.08 5.59
C ASN A 44 -9.24 0.40 6.37
N LEU A 45 -8.97 -0.21 7.53
CA LEU A 45 -7.78 0.03 8.32
C LEU A 45 -6.52 -0.38 7.56
N VAL A 46 -5.50 0.47 7.62
CA VAL A 46 -4.19 0.24 7.02
C VAL A 46 -3.11 0.26 8.10
N SER A 47 -2.47 -0.87 8.32
CA SER A 47 -1.31 -1.01 9.22
C SER A 47 -0.01 -1.36 8.51
N ASN A 48 -0.10 -1.74 7.23
CA ASN A 48 1.05 -2.11 6.41
C ASN A 48 0.87 -1.59 4.99
N LEU A 49 1.95 -1.03 4.41
CA LEU A 49 2.04 -0.65 3.01
C LEU A 49 3.26 -1.29 2.37
N SER A 50 3.10 -1.73 1.14
CA SER A 50 4.22 -2.24 0.34
C SER A 50 4.29 -1.49 -0.98
N TYR A 51 5.46 -0.93 -1.27
CA TYR A 51 5.74 -0.21 -2.51
C TYR A 51 6.79 -0.95 -3.32
N TYR A 52 6.73 -0.74 -4.61
CA TYR A 52 7.78 -1.12 -5.55
C TYR A 52 8.26 0.13 -6.25
N LEU A 53 9.54 0.45 -6.09
CA LEU A 53 10.13 1.63 -6.71
C LEU A 53 9.99 1.52 -8.23
N SER A 54 9.35 2.50 -8.80
CA SER A 54 9.24 2.74 -10.24
C SER A 54 9.69 4.16 -10.56
N GLU A 55 9.80 4.53 -11.82
CA GLU A 55 10.14 5.91 -12.21
C GLU A 55 9.02 6.90 -11.86
N THR A 56 7.78 6.39 -11.76
CA THR A 56 6.60 7.17 -11.38
C THR A 56 5.99 6.56 -10.12
N ASN A 57 6.57 6.86 -8.96
CA ASN A 57 5.97 6.44 -7.69
C ASN A 57 4.76 7.30 -7.37
N GLU A 58 3.63 6.67 -7.18
CA GLU A 58 2.41 7.34 -6.74
C GLU A 58 2.40 7.52 -5.22
N ASP A 59 1.87 8.67 -4.77
CA ASP A 59 1.66 8.93 -3.35
C ASP A 59 0.46 8.12 -2.83
N THR A 60 0.60 7.56 -1.64
CA THR A 60 -0.53 7.01 -0.89
C THR A 60 -1.00 8.03 0.13
N VAL A 61 -2.30 8.25 0.19
CA VAL A 61 -2.92 9.15 1.17
C VAL A 61 -3.81 8.35 2.10
N LEU A 62 -3.52 8.41 3.41
CA LEU A 62 -4.30 7.78 4.46
C LEU A 62 -4.97 8.82 5.34
N GLY A 63 -6.20 8.53 5.79
CA GLY A 63 -6.88 9.31 6.82
C GLY A 63 -6.51 8.84 8.21
N ILE A 64 -6.65 9.73 9.19
CA ILE A 64 -6.51 9.43 10.62
C ILE A 64 -7.88 9.60 11.26
N ASP A 65 -8.33 8.58 12.00
CA ASP A 65 -9.54 8.66 12.83
C ASP A 65 -9.21 8.27 14.28
N GLY A 66 -9.93 8.83 15.23
CA GLY A 66 -9.69 8.67 16.67
C GLY A 66 -8.64 9.63 17.22
N GLY A 67 -8.34 9.49 18.52
CA GLY A 67 -7.46 10.40 19.25
C GLY A 67 -8.09 11.76 19.52
N ASP A 68 -7.27 12.74 19.95
CA ASP A 68 -7.71 14.09 20.36
C ASP A 68 -7.71 15.12 19.22
N GLY A 69 -7.40 14.72 17.99
CA GLY A 69 -7.37 15.59 16.82
C GLY A 69 -6.07 16.39 16.65
N SER A 70 -5.11 16.25 17.56
CA SER A 70 -3.81 16.92 17.50
C SER A 70 -2.72 15.88 17.22
N TYR A 71 -2.33 15.72 15.97
CA TYR A 71 -1.47 14.62 15.57
C TYR A 71 -0.02 15.03 15.33
N ASN A 72 0.90 14.14 15.69
CA ASN A 72 2.32 14.20 15.37
C ASN A 72 2.74 12.92 14.66
N VAL A 73 3.62 13.03 13.66
CA VAL A 73 4.13 11.90 12.88
C VAL A 73 5.62 11.74 13.13
N ILE A 74 6.02 10.53 13.51
CA ILE A 74 7.43 10.14 13.68
C ILE A 74 7.71 9.02 12.68
N ASN A 75 8.66 9.24 11.80
CA ASN A 75 9.14 8.26 10.83
C ASN A 75 10.55 7.81 11.23
N GLU A 76 10.73 6.51 11.47
CA GLU A 76 12.02 5.98 11.94
C GLU A 76 13.13 6.07 10.87
N HIS A 77 12.76 5.95 9.57
CA HIS A 77 13.71 6.02 8.46
C HIS A 77 13.14 6.87 7.31
N GLU A 78 13.29 8.19 7.43
CA GLU A 78 12.83 9.16 6.42
C GLU A 78 13.46 8.97 5.04
N SER A 79 14.61 8.29 4.96
CA SER A 79 15.26 7.95 3.68
C SER A 79 14.53 6.86 2.89
N VAL A 80 13.68 6.05 3.54
CA VAL A 80 12.92 4.97 2.90
C VAL A 80 11.62 5.48 2.33
N ALA A 81 10.91 6.32 3.07
CA ALA A 81 9.68 6.97 2.63
C ALA A 81 9.55 8.33 3.31
N SER A 82 9.03 9.32 2.62
CA SER A 82 8.62 10.58 3.25
C SER A 82 7.16 10.50 3.68
N VAL A 83 6.85 11.10 4.83
CA VAL A 83 5.48 11.19 5.36
C VAL A 83 5.21 12.63 5.74
N THR A 84 4.15 13.20 5.21
CA THR A 84 3.75 14.60 5.45
C THR A 84 2.26 14.70 5.67
N PHE A 85 1.84 15.66 6.48
CA PHE A 85 0.43 16.01 6.55
C PHE A 85 -0.04 16.64 5.23
N THR A 86 -1.29 16.41 4.89
CA THR A 86 -1.96 17.05 3.75
C THR A 86 -3.35 17.52 4.17
N ASP A 87 -4.09 18.14 3.26
CA ASP A 87 -5.38 18.74 3.55
C ASP A 87 -6.38 17.72 4.13
N GLU A 88 -7.19 18.18 5.07
CA GLU A 88 -8.28 17.40 5.62
C GLU A 88 -9.35 17.10 4.55
N VAL A 89 -9.91 15.91 4.64
CA VAL A 89 -11.05 15.53 3.80
C VAL A 89 -12.14 14.94 4.70
N ASN A 90 -13.35 15.43 4.59
CA ASN A 90 -14.50 15.04 5.40
C ASN A 90 -14.28 15.18 6.93
N GLY A 91 -13.44 16.14 7.35
CA GLY A 91 -13.09 16.36 8.76
C GLY A 91 -12.01 15.42 9.29
N TYR A 92 -11.40 14.58 8.46
CA TYR A 92 -10.29 13.70 8.84
C TYR A 92 -8.97 14.30 8.38
N GLN A 93 -8.03 14.45 9.31
CA GLN A 93 -6.65 14.78 9.00
C GLN A 93 -6.04 13.68 8.18
N ARG A 94 -5.15 14.03 7.23
CA ARG A 94 -4.53 13.07 6.32
C ARG A 94 -3.03 13.15 6.33
N ILE A 95 -2.42 11.97 6.11
CA ILE A 95 -0.99 11.85 5.84
C ILE A 95 -0.78 11.34 4.41
N LYS A 96 0.19 11.95 3.76
CA LYS A 96 0.67 11.56 2.43
C LYS A 96 2.01 10.85 2.58
N ILE A 97 2.13 9.68 1.96
CA ILE A 97 3.29 8.81 2.01
C ILE A 97 3.84 8.69 0.60
N HIS A 98 5.14 9.00 0.44
CA HIS A 98 5.85 8.86 -0.82
C HIS A 98 7.08 7.96 -0.64
N PRO A 99 7.18 6.81 -1.34
CA PRO A 99 8.33 5.93 -1.26
C PRO A 99 9.57 6.56 -1.92
N LEU A 100 10.74 6.45 -1.28
CA LEU A 100 11.98 7.09 -1.72
C LEU A 100 13.08 6.10 -2.08
N ALA A 101 13.32 5.10 -1.22
CA ALA A 101 14.38 4.13 -1.41
C ALA A 101 14.01 2.76 -0.84
N GLU A 102 14.67 1.73 -1.32
CA GLU A 102 14.49 0.34 -0.84
C GLU A 102 14.81 0.24 0.66
N GLY A 103 13.92 -0.40 1.41
CA GLY A 103 14.07 -0.59 2.84
C GLY A 103 12.73 -0.76 3.55
N GLU A 104 12.78 -0.71 4.87
CA GLU A 104 11.62 -0.74 5.75
C GLU A 104 11.66 0.44 6.71
N THR A 105 10.49 0.98 7.03
CA THR A 105 10.33 1.98 8.08
C THR A 105 9.04 1.75 8.84
N ILE A 106 9.02 2.23 10.09
CA ILE A 106 7.81 2.31 10.91
C ILE A 106 7.48 3.77 11.09
N VAL A 107 6.26 4.11 10.73
CA VAL A 107 5.69 5.44 10.95
C VAL A 107 4.74 5.35 12.15
N LYS A 108 4.98 6.17 13.16
CA LYS A 108 4.13 6.31 14.33
C LYS A 108 3.34 7.60 14.20
N VAL A 109 2.03 7.51 14.33
CA VAL A 109 1.16 8.67 14.47
C VAL A 109 0.70 8.70 15.91
N MET A 110 0.98 9.81 16.57
CA MET A 110 0.66 10.03 17.99
C MET A 110 -0.26 11.22 18.13
N ASP A 111 -1.18 11.16 19.06
CA ASP A 111 -2.01 12.29 19.43
C ASP A 111 -1.45 13.09 20.63
N GLY A 112 -2.09 14.18 21.01
CA GLY A 112 -1.70 15.01 22.15
C GLY A 112 -1.88 14.31 23.51
N SER A 113 -2.69 13.26 23.59
CA SER A 113 -2.88 12.44 24.81
C SER A 113 -1.80 11.36 24.97
N GLY A 114 -1.04 11.08 23.91
CA GLY A 114 0.00 10.05 23.87
C GLY A 114 -0.50 8.71 23.38
N GLU A 115 -1.71 8.63 22.82
CA GLU A 115 -2.13 7.46 22.06
C GLU A 115 -1.37 7.36 20.76
N GLU A 116 -1.04 6.16 20.32
CA GLU A 116 -0.31 5.93 19.07
C GLU A 116 -0.92 4.84 18.19
N THR A 117 -0.79 5.03 16.89
CA THR A 117 -0.99 3.99 15.89
C THR A 117 0.25 3.87 15.02
N GLN A 118 0.50 2.69 14.47
CA GLN A 118 1.71 2.39 13.72
C GLN A 118 1.39 1.91 12.32
N LEU A 119 2.19 2.36 11.37
CA LEU A 119 2.16 1.95 9.97
C LEU A 119 3.54 1.39 9.60
N ARG A 120 3.60 0.14 9.19
CA ARG A 120 4.79 -0.46 8.60
C ARG A 120 4.81 -0.18 7.11
N ILE A 121 5.91 0.37 6.62
CA ILE A 121 6.13 0.63 5.20
C ILE A 121 7.32 -0.21 4.73
N THR A 122 7.11 -1.03 3.70
CA THR A 122 8.15 -1.80 3.04
C THR A 122 8.27 -1.31 1.61
N VAL A 123 9.45 -0.83 1.23
CA VAL A 123 9.76 -0.38 -0.13
C VAL A 123 10.72 -1.39 -0.75
N LYS A 124 10.32 -2.03 -1.84
CA LYS A 124 11.10 -3.02 -2.57
C LYS A 124 11.66 -2.42 -3.85
N GLY A 125 12.89 -2.75 -4.15
CA GLY A 125 13.54 -2.31 -5.38
C GLY A 125 12.93 -2.99 -6.61
N ARG A 126 12.95 -2.25 -7.73
CA ARG A 126 12.69 -2.77 -9.06
C ARG A 126 13.79 -3.78 -9.42
N ARG A 127 13.42 -4.94 -9.93
CA ARG A 127 14.40 -5.97 -10.33
C ARG A 127 14.59 -5.97 -11.83
N GLN A 128 15.79 -5.60 -12.27
CA GLN A 128 16.20 -5.63 -13.66
C GLN A 128 17.11 -6.85 -13.92
N TYR A 129 16.85 -7.55 -15.00
CA TYR A 129 17.66 -8.69 -15.45
C TYR A 129 18.14 -8.44 -16.86
N THR A 130 19.47 -8.36 -17.04
CA THR A 130 20.08 -8.25 -18.36
C THR A 130 20.21 -9.63 -18.99
N LEU A 131 19.77 -9.77 -20.23
CA LEU A 131 19.89 -10.99 -20.99
C LEU A 131 21.27 -11.04 -21.65
N THR A 132 22.10 -11.97 -21.22
CA THR A 132 23.45 -12.14 -21.75
C THR A 132 23.54 -13.22 -22.80
N LYS A 133 22.55 -14.10 -22.84
CA LYS A 133 22.45 -15.19 -23.83
C LYS A 133 21.00 -15.59 -24.00
N MET A 134 20.53 -15.57 -25.23
CA MET A 134 19.22 -16.06 -25.62
C MET A 134 19.28 -17.46 -26.15
N GLY A 135 18.43 -18.33 -25.64
CA GLY A 135 18.15 -19.65 -26.19
C GLY A 135 16.68 -19.96 -26.04
N SER A 136 16.08 -20.60 -27.00
CA SER A 136 14.69 -21.06 -26.91
C SER A 136 14.65 -22.55 -27.23
N GLU A 137 14.02 -23.32 -26.35
CA GLU A 137 13.70 -24.71 -26.57
C GLU A 137 12.19 -24.86 -26.69
N TYR A 138 11.75 -25.49 -27.76
CA TYR A 138 10.35 -25.78 -28.01
C TYR A 138 10.15 -27.27 -28.01
N GLY A 139 9.21 -27.76 -27.22
CA GLY A 139 8.82 -29.17 -27.19
C GLY A 139 7.43 -29.35 -27.81
N ILE A 140 7.28 -30.35 -28.62
CA ILE A 140 6.01 -30.82 -29.15
C ILE A 140 5.79 -32.28 -28.76
N SER A 141 4.67 -32.56 -28.13
CA SER A 141 4.30 -33.93 -27.74
C SER A 141 3.85 -34.80 -28.93
N ASN A 142 3.54 -34.19 -30.08
CA ASN A 142 3.09 -34.87 -31.28
C ASN A 142 4.15 -34.84 -32.38
N GLY A 143 4.76 -35.97 -32.68
CA GLY A 143 5.82 -36.12 -33.70
C GLY A 143 5.44 -35.67 -35.12
N ALA A 144 4.14 -35.60 -35.45
CA ALA A 144 3.69 -35.12 -36.76
C ALA A 144 3.92 -33.61 -36.98
N LEU A 145 4.22 -32.85 -35.91
CA LEU A 145 4.47 -31.42 -35.99
C LEU A 145 5.97 -31.05 -35.90
N THR A 146 6.88 -32.02 -36.02
CA THR A 146 8.33 -31.80 -35.86
C THR A 146 8.88 -30.85 -36.92
N GLU A 147 8.42 -30.94 -38.16
CA GLU A 147 8.84 -30.02 -39.24
C GLU A 147 8.39 -28.60 -38.97
N LEU A 148 7.13 -28.41 -38.57
CA LEU A 148 6.60 -27.10 -38.20
C LEU A 148 7.38 -26.48 -37.01
N LEU A 149 7.73 -27.30 -36.02
CA LEU A 149 8.56 -26.87 -34.90
C LEU A 149 9.95 -26.41 -35.37
N SER A 150 10.55 -27.15 -36.29
CA SER A 150 11.85 -26.80 -36.88
C SER A 150 11.78 -25.44 -37.58
N ASP A 151 10.75 -25.22 -38.40
CA ASP A 151 10.56 -23.96 -39.12
C ASP A 151 10.29 -22.78 -38.22
N VAL A 152 9.46 -22.97 -37.21
CA VAL A 152 9.17 -21.94 -36.19
C VAL A 152 10.43 -21.61 -35.40
N SER A 153 11.19 -22.62 -34.97
CA SER A 153 12.42 -22.42 -34.22
C SER A 153 13.46 -21.65 -35.03
N LYS A 154 13.59 -21.98 -36.34
CA LYS A 154 14.49 -21.28 -37.26
C LYS A 154 14.05 -19.82 -37.46
N ALA A 155 12.76 -19.57 -37.70
CA ALA A 155 12.24 -18.23 -37.89
C ALA A 155 12.43 -17.34 -36.61
N LEU A 156 12.28 -17.93 -35.43
CA LEU A 156 12.52 -17.22 -34.16
C LEU A 156 14.00 -16.98 -33.91
N ALA A 157 14.88 -17.88 -34.30
CA ALA A 157 16.33 -17.69 -34.21
C ALA A 157 16.83 -16.58 -35.17
N GLU A 158 16.23 -16.47 -36.36
CA GLU A 158 16.54 -15.39 -37.31
C GLU A 158 16.02 -14.01 -36.87
N ARG A 159 14.96 -14.00 -36.08
CA ARG A 159 14.33 -12.76 -35.58
C ARG A 159 14.01 -12.89 -34.08
N PRO A 160 15.04 -12.95 -33.24
CA PRO A 160 14.80 -13.04 -31.79
C PRO A 160 14.03 -11.83 -31.28
N TRP A 161 13.05 -12.07 -30.41
CA TRP A 161 12.26 -11.02 -29.76
C TRP A 161 13.14 -10.09 -28.95
N VAL A 162 14.16 -10.64 -28.32
CA VAL A 162 15.12 -9.91 -27.51
C VAL A 162 16.52 -10.31 -27.99
N LYS A 163 17.36 -9.33 -28.23
CA LYS A 163 18.78 -9.54 -28.65
C LYS A 163 19.67 -9.61 -27.43
N ASP A 164 20.87 -10.12 -27.61
CA ASP A 164 21.90 -10.02 -26.57
C ASP A 164 22.11 -8.57 -26.16
N GLY A 165 22.13 -8.34 -24.85
CA GLY A 165 22.16 -6.99 -24.28
C GLY A 165 20.80 -6.35 -24.04
N GLY A 166 19.70 -7.00 -24.50
CA GLY A 166 18.36 -6.66 -24.06
C GLY A 166 18.17 -7.01 -22.59
N TYR A 167 17.15 -6.46 -21.98
CA TYR A 167 16.83 -6.78 -20.59
C TYR A 167 15.31 -6.80 -20.38
N TYR A 168 14.91 -7.40 -19.28
CA TYR A 168 13.55 -7.32 -18.80
C TYR A 168 13.52 -6.84 -17.36
N VAL A 169 12.43 -6.19 -17.00
CA VAL A 169 12.18 -5.66 -15.67
C VAL A 169 10.90 -6.29 -15.15
N LEU A 170 10.99 -6.87 -13.96
CA LEU A 170 9.84 -7.35 -13.21
C LEU A 170 9.42 -6.26 -12.25
N VAL A 171 8.21 -5.75 -12.41
CA VAL A 171 7.55 -4.83 -11.48
C VAL A 171 6.41 -5.59 -10.82
N PRO A 172 6.63 -6.18 -9.65
CA PRO A 172 5.57 -6.93 -8.99
C PRO A 172 4.55 -5.98 -8.37
N GLU A 173 3.26 -6.25 -8.61
CA GLU A 173 2.13 -5.48 -8.07
C GLU A 173 1.56 -6.12 -6.80
N ASP A 174 1.48 -7.46 -6.73
CA ASP A 174 0.90 -8.17 -5.59
C ASP A 174 1.59 -9.51 -5.34
N PHE A 175 1.89 -9.81 -4.07
CA PHE A 175 2.47 -11.07 -3.61
C PHE A 175 1.57 -11.86 -2.66
N SER A 176 0.34 -11.40 -2.43
CA SER A 176 -0.48 -11.86 -1.32
C SER A 176 -0.90 -13.34 -1.36
N ASN A 177 -0.82 -14.02 -2.51
CA ASN A 177 -1.42 -15.35 -2.68
C ASN A 177 -0.55 -16.39 -3.40
N SER A 178 0.76 -16.39 -3.25
CA SER A 178 1.66 -17.34 -3.95
C SER A 178 1.60 -17.26 -5.49
N MET A 179 0.72 -16.46 -6.04
CA MET A 179 0.67 -16.08 -7.44
C MET A 179 1.00 -14.61 -7.54
N TRP A 180 2.07 -14.31 -8.20
CA TRP A 180 2.38 -12.91 -8.42
C TRP A 180 1.52 -12.32 -9.53
N LYS A 181 1.02 -11.13 -9.26
CA LYS A 181 0.64 -10.19 -10.29
C LYS A 181 1.76 -9.18 -10.46
N GLY A 182 2.03 -8.80 -11.68
CA GLY A 182 3.03 -7.79 -11.95
C GLY A 182 3.12 -7.49 -13.44
N VAL A 183 3.86 -6.45 -13.76
CA VAL A 183 4.17 -6.07 -15.13
C VAL A 183 5.53 -6.62 -15.48
N LEU A 184 5.65 -7.24 -16.64
CA LEU A 184 6.91 -7.62 -17.26
C LEU A 184 7.17 -6.65 -18.39
N GLU A 185 8.13 -5.75 -18.20
CA GLU A 185 8.62 -4.85 -19.25
C GLU A 185 9.78 -5.51 -19.99
N ILE A 186 9.74 -5.47 -21.29
CA ILE A 186 10.77 -6.11 -22.15
C ILE A 186 11.41 -5.03 -23.01
N TYR A 187 12.73 -4.88 -22.91
CA TYR A 187 13.54 -3.95 -23.68
C TYR A 187 14.44 -4.74 -24.66
N PRO A 188 13.97 -4.99 -25.87
CA PRO A 188 14.61 -5.93 -26.80
C PRO A 188 15.99 -5.49 -27.26
N THR A 189 16.30 -4.22 -27.27
CA THR A 189 17.54 -3.64 -27.80
C THR A 189 18.50 -3.14 -26.72
N GLY A 190 18.14 -3.25 -25.45
CA GLY A 190 18.93 -2.71 -24.35
C GLY A 190 18.88 -1.18 -24.20
N LYS A 191 18.02 -0.52 -24.95
CA LYS A 191 17.76 0.94 -24.83
C LYS A 191 16.31 1.14 -24.46
N GLU A 192 16.07 2.00 -23.48
CA GLU A 192 14.75 2.61 -23.32
C GLU A 192 14.50 3.43 -24.58
N GLU A 193 13.55 3.02 -25.39
CA GLU A 193 13.02 3.89 -26.43
C GLU A 193 12.13 4.88 -25.68
N GLU A 194 12.53 6.15 -25.67
CA GLU A 194 11.65 7.22 -25.21
C GLU A 194 10.34 7.16 -26.01
N PRO A 195 9.18 7.26 -25.33
CA PRO A 195 7.88 7.19 -25.97
C PRO A 195 7.62 8.35 -26.94
#